data_9d595d7ecc1e64485c7e7011370c0fe8
#
_entry.id   9d595d7ecc1e64485c7e7011370c0fe8
#
_cell.length_a   1.000
_cell.length_b   1.000
_cell.length_c   1.000
_cell.angle_alpha   90.00
_cell.angle_beta   90.00
_cell.angle_gamma   90.00
#
_symmetry.space_group_name_H-M   'P 1'
#
loop_
_entity.id
_entity.type
_entity.pdbx_description
1 polymer ?
#
loop_
_entity_poly.entity_id
_entity_poly.type
_entity_poly.pdbx_seq_one_letter_code
_entity_poly.pdbx_strand_id
1 'polypeptide(L)'
;MDDNKLWKILKEMGIPDHCICLLRNLCAGQKTTFRTRHGTTDWFQSGKGVHQGCILSPCLFNLYVKYIMQNARLDEAQAGIKISGRNINNLRYIDDTTLKAESEELKNLLMKVKEESEKVDLKLNIQKTITASGPITSWQIDGETMETVTDYFLGLQNHCRW
;
A
#
# COMPACT_ATOMS: atom_id res chain seq x y z
N MET A 1 4.23 -5.31 8.38
CA MET A 1 2.84 -5.81 8.49
C MET A 1 2.84 -6.94 9.51
N ASP A 2 1.92 -6.92 10.47
CA ASP A 2 1.77 -7.99 11.48
C ASP A 2 0.84 -9.08 10.95
N ASP A 3 1.28 -10.35 11.03
CA ASP A 3 0.53 -11.48 10.48
C ASP A 3 -0.84 -11.65 11.16
N ASN A 4 -0.92 -11.46 12.48
CA ASN A 4 -2.17 -11.59 13.20
C ASN A 4 -3.20 -10.54 12.79
N LYS A 5 -2.75 -9.31 12.51
CA LYS A 5 -3.60 -8.25 11.98
C LYS A 5 -4.07 -8.57 10.57
N LEU A 6 -3.19 -9.13 9.73
CA LEU A 6 -3.57 -9.56 8.38
C LEU A 6 -4.74 -10.56 8.42
N TRP A 7 -4.62 -11.61 9.24
CA TRP A 7 -5.67 -12.64 9.33
C TRP A 7 -6.99 -12.09 9.85
N LYS A 8 -6.92 -11.17 10.83
CA LYS A 8 -8.10 -10.49 11.35
C LYS A 8 -8.79 -9.66 10.27
N ILE A 9 -8.03 -8.87 9.51
CA ILE A 9 -8.54 -8.05 8.41
C ILE A 9 -9.21 -8.92 7.34
N LEU A 10 -8.58 -10.02 6.93
CA LEU A 10 -9.18 -10.93 5.96
C LEU A 10 -10.52 -11.50 6.43
N LYS A 11 -10.63 -11.81 7.72
CA LYS A 11 -11.89 -12.26 8.33
C LYS A 11 -12.96 -11.16 8.32
N GLU A 12 -12.60 -9.92 8.68
CA GLU A 12 -13.49 -8.76 8.63
C GLU A 12 -13.95 -8.43 7.20
N MET A 13 -13.12 -8.71 6.20
CA MET A 13 -13.47 -8.59 4.79
C MET A 13 -14.35 -9.73 4.26
N GLY A 14 -14.75 -10.69 5.11
CA GLY A 14 -15.61 -11.80 4.75
C GLY A 14 -14.91 -12.99 4.10
N ILE A 15 -13.60 -13.09 4.17
CA ILE A 15 -12.87 -14.27 3.69
C ILE A 15 -13.18 -15.46 4.62
N PRO A 16 -13.61 -16.61 4.07
CA PRO A 16 -13.98 -17.78 4.86
C PRO A 16 -12.82 -18.33 5.70
N ASP A 17 -13.11 -18.79 6.92
CA ASP A 17 -12.08 -19.27 7.87
C ASP A 17 -11.21 -20.40 7.30
N HIS A 18 -11.77 -21.29 6.47
CA HIS A 18 -10.99 -22.34 5.82
C HIS A 18 -9.95 -21.80 4.83
N CYS A 19 -10.28 -20.72 4.09
CA CYS A 19 -9.33 -20.07 3.20
C CYS A 19 -8.22 -19.37 4.01
N ILE A 20 -8.57 -18.72 5.12
CA ILE A 20 -7.60 -18.09 6.01
C ILE A 20 -6.65 -19.15 6.60
N CYS A 21 -7.17 -20.31 6.99
CA CYS A 21 -6.38 -21.42 7.49
C CYS A 21 -5.37 -21.92 6.42
N LEU A 22 -5.83 -22.10 5.18
CA LEU A 22 -4.94 -22.48 4.07
C LEU A 22 -3.84 -21.44 3.82
N LEU A 23 -4.20 -20.16 3.80
CA LEU A 23 -3.23 -19.08 3.63
C LEU A 23 -2.20 -19.05 4.76
N ARG A 24 -2.65 -19.24 6.01
CA ARG A 24 -1.74 -19.35 7.17
C ARG A 24 -0.76 -20.50 7.01
N ASN A 25 -1.23 -21.68 6.61
CA ASN A 25 -0.38 -22.84 6.40
C ASN A 25 0.62 -22.63 5.27
N LEU A 26 0.22 -21.96 4.19
CA LEU A 26 1.12 -21.61 3.09
C LEU A 26 2.19 -20.58 3.50
N CYS A 27 1.86 -19.67 4.40
CA CYS A 27 2.80 -18.66 4.89
C CYS A 27 3.65 -19.17 6.07
N ALA A 28 3.20 -20.20 6.79
CA ALA A 28 3.90 -20.74 7.95
C ALA A 28 5.17 -21.47 7.55
N GLY A 29 6.25 -21.25 8.32
CA GLY A 29 7.48 -22.01 8.19
C GLY A 29 8.29 -21.75 6.91
N GLN A 30 7.99 -20.68 6.20
CA GLN A 30 8.75 -20.31 5.01
C GLN A 30 10.21 -20.01 5.38
N LYS A 31 11.12 -20.67 4.68
CA LYS A 31 12.56 -20.45 4.78
C LYS A 31 13.05 -19.74 3.53
N THR A 32 13.99 -18.84 3.71
CA THR A 32 14.58 -18.04 2.64
C THR A 32 16.10 -18.25 2.62
N THR A 33 16.68 -18.23 1.44
CA THR A 33 18.13 -18.21 1.23
C THR A 33 18.46 -17.14 0.18
N PHE A 34 19.61 -16.51 0.31
CA PHE A 34 20.10 -15.55 -0.68
C PHE A 34 21.22 -16.19 -1.52
N ARG A 35 21.13 -15.97 -2.82
CA ARG A 35 22.21 -16.31 -3.74
C ARG A 35 23.08 -15.08 -3.96
N THR A 36 24.33 -15.16 -3.54
CA THR A 36 25.34 -14.12 -3.72
C THR A 36 26.36 -14.55 -4.78
N ARG A 37 27.25 -13.64 -5.19
CA ARG A 37 28.38 -13.98 -6.07
C ARG A 37 29.34 -15.00 -5.45
N HIS A 38 29.36 -15.13 -4.12
CA HIS A 38 30.26 -15.99 -3.36
C HIS A 38 29.61 -17.31 -2.90
N GLY A 39 28.35 -17.55 -3.30
CA GLY A 39 27.61 -18.76 -2.94
C GLY A 39 26.20 -18.47 -2.43
N THR A 40 25.56 -19.49 -1.90
CA THR A 40 24.22 -19.42 -1.32
C THR A 40 24.34 -19.38 0.20
N THR A 41 23.60 -18.51 0.86
CA THR A 41 23.54 -18.47 2.34
C THR A 41 22.85 -19.71 2.89
N ASP A 42 23.05 -20.01 4.17
CA ASP A 42 22.24 -21.00 4.87
C ASP A 42 20.76 -20.58 4.88
N TRP A 43 19.88 -21.58 4.98
CA TRP A 43 18.45 -21.34 5.07
C TRP A 43 18.12 -20.69 6.41
N PHE A 44 17.48 -19.54 6.38
CA PHE A 44 16.98 -18.87 7.57
C PHE A 44 15.46 -18.70 7.52
N GLN A 45 14.86 -18.69 8.69
CA GLN A 45 13.42 -18.51 8.81
C GLN A 45 13.06 -17.08 8.44
N SER A 46 12.14 -16.92 7.52
CA SER A 46 11.66 -15.62 7.13
C SER A 46 10.86 -14.97 8.26
N GLY A 47 11.08 -13.67 8.47
CA GLY A 47 10.41 -12.91 9.51
C GLY A 47 8.91 -12.67 9.24
N LYS A 48 8.32 -11.73 9.96
CA LYS A 48 6.90 -11.35 9.84
C LYS A 48 6.59 -10.69 8.51
N GLY A 49 5.39 -10.90 8.00
CA GLY A 49 4.83 -10.20 6.84
C GLY A 49 4.80 -11.03 5.56
N VAL A 50 4.38 -10.39 4.47
CA VAL A 50 4.36 -11.02 3.14
C VAL A 50 5.76 -11.01 2.54
N HIS A 51 6.14 -12.12 1.91
CA HIS A 51 7.50 -12.30 1.37
C HIS A 51 7.62 -11.79 -0.05
N GLN A 52 8.70 -11.06 -0.30
CA GLN A 52 9.06 -10.67 -1.65
C GLN A 52 9.34 -11.91 -2.48
N GLY A 53 8.72 -12.00 -3.67
CA GLY A 53 8.82 -13.17 -4.55
C GLY A 53 7.75 -14.25 -4.33
N CYS A 54 6.95 -14.19 -3.27
CA CYS A 54 5.80 -15.08 -3.11
C CYS A 54 4.64 -14.60 -4.00
N ILE A 55 4.05 -15.47 -4.79
CA ILE A 55 2.94 -15.17 -5.71
C ILE A 55 1.70 -14.61 -4.99
N LEU A 56 1.48 -14.97 -3.74
CA LEU A 56 0.35 -14.50 -2.93
C LEU A 56 0.58 -13.13 -2.28
N SER A 57 1.83 -12.71 -2.13
CA SER A 57 2.17 -11.47 -1.43
C SER A 57 1.51 -10.22 -2.02
N PRO A 58 1.51 -10.00 -3.35
CA PRO A 58 0.82 -8.87 -3.94
C PRO A 58 -0.69 -8.88 -3.69
N CYS A 59 -1.31 -10.08 -3.75
CA CYS A 59 -2.74 -10.23 -3.53
C CYS A 59 -3.12 -9.92 -2.07
N LEU A 60 -2.37 -10.45 -1.11
CA LEU A 60 -2.59 -10.22 0.31
C LEU A 60 -2.36 -8.75 0.67
N PHE A 61 -1.33 -8.13 0.13
CA PHE A 61 -1.06 -6.71 0.31
C PHE A 61 -2.17 -5.84 -0.27
N ASN A 62 -2.65 -6.14 -1.48
CA ASN A 62 -3.75 -5.42 -2.10
C ASN A 62 -5.06 -5.51 -1.30
N LEU A 63 -5.36 -6.68 -0.70
CA LEU A 63 -6.51 -6.83 0.19
C LEU A 63 -6.34 -5.97 1.46
N TYR A 64 -5.14 -5.95 2.02
CA TYR A 64 -4.81 -5.15 3.19
C TYR A 64 -5.00 -3.65 2.92
N VAL A 65 -4.45 -3.15 1.82
CA VAL A 65 -4.61 -1.75 1.41
C VAL A 65 -6.06 -1.43 1.07
N LYS A 66 -6.79 -2.36 0.42
CA LYS A 66 -8.22 -2.18 0.15
C LYS A 66 -9.01 -1.97 1.45
N TYR A 67 -8.74 -2.75 2.49
CA TYR A 67 -9.36 -2.57 3.80
C TYR A 67 -9.10 -1.17 4.38
N ILE A 68 -7.84 -0.69 4.33
CA ILE A 68 -7.49 0.67 4.77
C ILE A 68 -8.30 1.72 4.02
N MET A 69 -8.37 1.62 2.69
CA MET A 69 -9.06 2.60 1.85
C MET A 69 -10.59 2.61 2.08
N GLN A 70 -11.18 1.44 2.33
CA GLN A 70 -12.59 1.33 2.69
C GLN A 70 -12.87 1.99 4.05
N ASN A 71 -12.02 1.78 5.06
CA ASN A 71 -12.18 2.40 6.37
C ASN A 71 -11.92 3.90 6.34
N ALA A 72 -11.02 4.37 5.49
CA ALA A 72 -10.82 5.80 5.22
C ALA A 72 -12.00 6.45 4.45
N ARG A 73 -13.01 5.64 4.03
CA ARG A 73 -14.20 6.07 3.29
C ARG A 73 -13.88 6.84 2.00
N LEU A 74 -12.84 6.41 1.31
CA LEU A 74 -12.47 7.05 0.04
C LEU A 74 -13.54 6.88 -1.03
N ASP A 75 -14.29 5.79 -0.98
CA ASP A 75 -15.36 5.50 -1.95
C ASP A 75 -16.57 6.45 -1.78
N GLU A 76 -16.76 7.03 -0.59
CA GLU A 76 -17.82 8.00 -0.28
C GLU A 76 -17.39 9.45 -0.61
N ALA A 77 -16.10 9.70 -0.80
CA ALA A 77 -15.60 11.03 -1.12
C ALA A 77 -16.05 11.45 -2.53
N GLN A 78 -16.63 12.64 -2.64
CA GLN A 78 -16.98 13.23 -3.94
C GLN A 78 -15.75 13.68 -4.74
N ALA A 79 -14.60 13.63 -4.11
CA ALA A 79 -13.30 13.91 -4.71
C ALA A 79 -12.95 12.95 -5.83
N GLY A 80 -12.23 13.42 -6.82
CA GLY A 80 -11.71 12.59 -7.90
C GLY A 80 -12.06 13.07 -9.29
N ILE A 81 -11.75 12.24 -10.29
CA ILE A 81 -12.10 12.49 -11.69
C ILE A 81 -13.20 11.54 -12.12
N LYS A 82 -14.18 12.07 -12.82
CA LYS A 82 -15.22 11.25 -13.46
C LYS A 82 -14.70 10.69 -14.78
N ILE A 83 -14.56 9.37 -14.87
CA ILE A 83 -14.21 8.66 -16.09
C ILE A 83 -15.34 7.67 -16.39
N SER A 84 -15.98 7.81 -17.54
CA SER A 84 -17.12 6.96 -17.96
C SER A 84 -18.21 6.81 -16.88
N GLY A 85 -18.56 7.93 -16.22
CA GLY A 85 -19.58 7.96 -15.18
C GLY A 85 -19.16 7.42 -13.81
N ARG A 86 -17.93 6.92 -13.67
CA ARG A 86 -17.35 6.46 -12.38
C ARG A 86 -16.43 7.53 -11.82
N ASN A 87 -16.55 7.79 -10.54
CA ASN A 87 -15.62 8.68 -9.83
C ASN A 87 -14.37 7.89 -9.45
N ILE A 88 -13.20 8.35 -9.90
CA ILE A 88 -11.89 7.76 -9.60
C ILE A 88 -11.13 8.77 -8.75
N ASN A 89 -10.97 8.49 -7.48
CA ASN A 89 -10.26 9.32 -6.51
C ASN A 89 -8.94 8.71 -6.04
N ASN A 90 -8.69 7.43 -6.36
CA ASN A 90 -7.43 6.76 -6.06
C ASN A 90 -7.03 5.79 -7.17
N LEU A 91 -5.74 5.66 -7.39
CA LEU A 91 -5.13 4.65 -8.25
C LEU A 91 -4.05 3.94 -7.45
N ARG A 92 -3.94 2.63 -7.62
CA ARG A 92 -2.99 1.81 -6.85
C ARG A 92 -2.21 0.88 -7.75
N TYR A 93 -0.92 0.82 -7.48
CA TYR A 93 -0.01 -0.11 -8.11
C TYR A 93 0.92 -0.69 -7.05
N ILE A 94 0.64 -1.90 -6.58
CA ILE A 94 1.33 -2.58 -5.48
C ILE A 94 1.31 -1.69 -4.22
N ASP A 95 2.45 -1.14 -3.80
CA ASP A 95 2.63 -0.24 -2.65
C ASP A 95 2.47 1.24 -3.01
N ASP A 96 2.51 1.59 -4.28
CA ASP A 96 2.29 2.95 -4.73
C ASP A 96 0.80 3.28 -4.78
N THR A 97 0.41 4.38 -4.17
CA THR A 97 -0.96 4.88 -4.17
C THR A 97 -1.00 6.34 -4.57
N THR A 98 -1.82 6.66 -5.56
CA THR A 98 -2.12 8.02 -5.94
C THR A 98 -3.52 8.38 -5.46
N LEU A 99 -3.64 9.48 -4.73
CA LEU A 99 -4.92 10.10 -4.36
C LEU A 99 -5.17 11.31 -5.25
N LYS A 100 -6.42 11.54 -5.61
CA LYS A 100 -6.81 12.66 -6.45
C LYS A 100 -8.02 13.39 -5.88
N ALA A 101 -7.83 14.67 -5.57
CA ALA A 101 -8.86 15.56 -5.03
C ALA A 101 -8.43 17.01 -5.21
N GLU A 102 -9.30 17.95 -4.90
CA GLU A 102 -8.93 19.35 -4.69
C GLU A 102 -8.10 19.50 -3.40
N SER A 103 -7.35 20.61 -3.27
CA SER A 103 -6.24 20.73 -2.32
C SER A 103 -6.59 20.44 -0.86
N GLU A 104 -7.64 21.05 -0.32
CA GLU A 104 -8.04 20.83 1.08
C GLU A 104 -8.62 19.43 1.30
N GLU A 105 -9.39 18.95 0.35
CA GLU A 105 -9.97 17.61 0.39
C GLU A 105 -8.90 16.52 0.28
N LEU A 106 -7.87 16.74 -0.54
CA LEU A 106 -6.73 15.81 -0.69
C LEU A 106 -5.97 15.66 0.63
N LYS A 107 -5.75 16.76 1.35
CA LYS A 107 -5.12 16.74 2.67
C LYS A 107 -5.94 15.91 3.66
N ASN A 108 -7.25 16.14 3.70
CA ASN A 108 -8.16 15.41 4.57
C ASN A 108 -8.18 13.90 4.24
N LEU A 109 -8.20 13.54 2.96
CA LEU A 109 -8.14 12.15 2.51
C LEU A 109 -6.81 11.49 2.92
N LEU A 110 -5.70 12.18 2.70
CA LEU A 110 -4.38 11.67 3.05
C LEU A 110 -4.24 11.44 4.56
N MET A 111 -4.74 12.36 5.38
CA MET A 111 -4.74 12.20 6.85
C MET A 111 -5.60 11.01 7.29
N LYS A 112 -6.77 10.81 6.71
CA LYS A 112 -7.61 9.64 6.99
C LYS A 112 -6.91 8.32 6.61
N VAL A 113 -6.28 8.26 5.42
CA VAL A 113 -5.52 7.08 5.00
C VAL A 113 -4.37 6.82 5.96
N LYS A 114 -3.66 7.87 6.39
CA LYS A 114 -2.59 7.76 7.38
C LYS A 114 -3.10 7.16 8.69
N GLU A 115 -4.16 7.71 9.27
CA GLU A 115 -4.76 7.23 10.52
C GLU A 115 -5.19 5.75 10.42
N GLU A 116 -5.88 5.38 9.34
CA GLU A 116 -6.34 4.00 9.14
C GLU A 116 -5.17 3.04 8.90
N SER A 117 -4.12 3.48 8.20
CA SER A 117 -2.93 2.68 7.99
C SER A 117 -2.14 2.43 9.28
N GLU A 118 -2.03 3.43 10.15
CA GLU A 118 -1.36 3.30 11.45
C GLU A 118 -2.07 2.32 12.40
N LYS A 119 -3.42 2.27 12.38
CA LYS A 119 -4.21 1.30 13.17
C LYS A 119 -3.85 -0.15 12.84
N VAL A 120 -3.40 -0.40 11.64
CA VAL A 120 -3.02 -1.72 11.15
C VAL A 120 -1.51 -1.91 10.98
N ASP A 121 -0.70 -1.07 11.63
CA ASP A 121 0.78 -1.10 11.61
C ASP A 121 1.40 -0.95 10.22
N LEU A 122 0.72 -0.26 9.32
CA LEU A 122 1.27 0.16 8.04
C LEU A 122 1.57 1.65 8.11
N LYS A 123 2.84 2.02 8.03
CA LYS A 123 3.25 3.43 8.07
C LYS A 123 3.36 4.01 6.67
N LEU A 124 2.75 5.18 6.47
CA LEU A 124 2.94 5.98 5.28
C LEU A 124 4.41 6.46 5.22
N ASN A 125 5.06 6.31 4.08
CA ASN A 125 6.39 6.86 3.88
C ASN A 125 6.29 8.32 3.41
N ILE A 126 6.33 9.26 4.34
CA ILE A 126 6.16 10.70 4.08
C ILE A 126 7.27 11.21 3.16
N GLN A 127 8.51 10.76 3.31
CA GLN A 127 9.65 11.18 2.50
C GLN A 127 9.51 10.79 1.02
N LYS A 128 8.74 9.72 0.72
CA LYS A 128 8.42 9.29 -0.64
C LYS A 128 7.05 9.76 -1.11
N THR A 129 6.32 10.49 -0.27
CA THR A 129 5.02 11.04 -0.64
C THR A 129 5.24 12.36 -1.35
N ILE A 130 4.79 12.43 -2.58
CA ILE A 130 4.93 13.61 -3.44
C ILE A 130 3.56 14.19 -3.78
N THR A 131 3.50 15.50 -3.99
CA THR A 131 2.30 16.19 -4.45
C THR A 131 2.51 16.62 -5.91
N ALA A 132 1.60 16.23 -6.80
CA ALA A 132 1.65 16.65 -8.19
C ALA A 132 0.75 17.87 -8.42
N SER A 133 1.33 18.88 -9.01
CA SER A 133 0.83 20.16 -9.51
C SER A 133 -0.52 20.71 -9.02
N GLY A 134 -0.46 21.90 -8.47
CA GLY A 134 -1.57 22.75 -8.09
C GLY A 134 -1.03 24.08 -7.53
N PRO A 135 -1.86 24.99 -7.08
CA PRO A 135 -1.43 26.23 -6.45
C PRO A 135 -0.75 26.04 -5.09
N ILE A 136 -0.58 24.80 -4.65
CA ILE A 136 0.00 24.45 -3.36
C ILE A 136 1.50 24.39 -3.50
N THR A 137 2.18 25.30 -2.85
CA THR A 137 3.64 25.44 -2.90
C THR A 137 4.37 24.61 -1.85
N SER A 138 3.71 24.22 -0.77
CA SER A 138 4.29 23.34 0.26
C SER A 138 3.23 22.66 1.12
N TRP A 139 3.34 21.37 1.32
CA TRP A 139 2.53 20.61 2.26
C TRP A 139 3.41 20.03 3.37
N GLN A 140 2.89 20.06 4.59
CA GLN A 140 3.55 19.44 5.73
C GLN A 140 2.63 18.39 6.35
N ILE A 141 3.21 17.24 6.62
CA ILE A 141 2.60 16.14 7.37
C ILE A 141 3.56 15.80 8.51
N ASP A 142 3.07 15.87 9.76
CA ASP A 142 3.87 15.63 10.96
C ASP A 142 5.15 16.49 11.07
N GLY A 143 5.13 17.70 10.51
CA GLY A 143 6.28 18.60 10.49
C GLY A 143 7.30 18.31 9.37
N GLU A 144 7.11 17.28 8.56
CA GLU A 144 7.91 17.01 7.36
C GLU A 144 7.26 17.66 6.14
N THR A 145 8.06 18.33 5.33
CA THR A 145 7.59 18.99 4.08
C THR A 145 7.60 17.97 2.95
N MET A 146 6.47 17.84 2.25
CA MET A 146 6.36 16.98 1.07
C MET A 146 6.95 17.65 -0.15
N GLU A 147 7.59 16.87 -1.02
CA GLU A 147 8.09 17.33 -2.30
C GLU A 147 6.95 17.60 -3.28
N THR A 148 7.03 18.71 -4.01
CA THR A 148 6.07 19.05 -5.07
C THR A 148 6.72 18.77 -6.42
N VAL A 149 6.04 17.99 -7.26
CA VAL A 149 6.52 17.62 -8.60
C VAL A 149 5.49 17.99 -9.67
N THR A 150 5.94 18.21 -10.89
CA THR A 150 5.04 18.45 -12.04
C THR A 150 4.49 17.17 -12.61
N ASP A 151 5.30 16.13 -12.64
CA ASP A 151 4.99 14.84 -13.21
C ASP A 151 5.46 13.70 -12.29
N TYR A 152 4.74 12.59 -12.28
CA TYR A 152 5.13 11.38 -11.57
C TYR A 152 4.73 10.14 -12.35
N PHE A 153 5.44 9.04 -12.11
CA PHE A 153 5.13 7.74 -12.70
C PHE A 153 4.59 6.81 -11.61
N LEU A 154 3.43 6.23 -11.87
CA LEU A 154 2.87 5.19 -11.02
C LEU A 154 3.39 3.82 -11.49
N GLY A 155 4.07 3.09 -10.61
CA GLY A 155 4.58 1.76 -10.88
C GLY A 155 6.05 1.71 -11.31
N LEU A 156 6.49 0.54 -11.79
CA LEU A 156 7.87 0.31 -12.18
C LEU A 156 8.25 1.11 -13.44
N GLN A 157 9.21 1.99 -13.30
CA GLN A 157 9.93 2.48 -14.48
C GLN A 157 10.76 1.31 -15.03
N ASN A 158 10.39 0.80 -16.19
CA ASN A 158 11.25 -0.10 -16.94
C ASN A 158 12.49 0.66 -17.43
N HIS A 159 13.54 0.69 -16.64
CA HIS A 159 14.87 0.98 -17.12
C HIS A 159 15.41 -0.23 -17.92
N CYS A 160 14.70 -0.63 -18.96
CA CYS A 160 15.28 -1.45 -20.00
C CYS A 160 16.15 -0.53 -20.85
N ARG A 161 17.39 -0.28 -20.45
CA ARG A 161 18.45 0.03 -21.40
C ARG A 161 18.82 -1.29 -22.08
N TRP A 162 18.44 -1.41 -23.34
CA TRP A 162 19.01 -2.37 -24.28
C TRP A 162 20.46 -1.99 -24.60
#